data_1e4c17c6700de20b3946a9d91bef6dd3
#
_entry.id   1e4c17c6700de20b3946a9d91bef6dd3
#
_cell.length_a   1.000
_cell.length_b   1.000
_cell.length_c   1.000
_cell.angle_alpha   90.00
_cell.angle_beta   90.00
_cell.angle_gamma   90.00
#
_symmetry.space_group_name_H-M   'P 1'
#
loop_
_entity.id
_entity.type
_entity.pdbx_description
1 polymer ?
#
loop_
_entity_poly.entity_id
_entity_poly.type
_entity_poly.pdbx_seq_one_letter_code
_entity_poly.pdbx_strand_id
1 'polypeptide(L)'
;MKRILNIGLAGLVLLGGIAAVSAQPSGRGGQRCPSFQQQPPVLLRSSDWWNDRSGFPPTYTAGAKTLPLISVKGNKFVDPDGKTILFRGLCISDPDKIAIQGHWGKDHFVKVKEMGAMLVRIPVHPISWRERGTAEYLKLLDQAVQWCTELGMYVMLDWHSIGNLGLERLQDPMYQTTKWETYNFWDTMARHYAGHNTVAFYELFNEPAIDKPGSGQRFGIYPWEDWKKICEEEIAIIRAKNPQAIPMVAGFDWAYDLTPVRNSPINAEGIGYTVHPYANKRPQNQWLTKWEDDFGYVADKYPVMATEFGGFAAPPGAQPLGGGGRGGGGNAAYGPAIIKYLEGKGISWTVWCFDPNWGPTLISDWNYTLNSSGLFAKAAMAGEIK
;
A
#
# COMPACT_ATOMS: atom_id res chain seq x y z
N MET A 1 72.51 5.25 -32.45
CA MET A 1 71.58 5.84 -33.45
C MET A 1 70.29 5.05 -33.48
N LYS A 2 69.17 5.71 -33.51
CA LYS A 2 67.76 5.34 -33.57
C LYS A 2 67.03 5.24 -32.19
N ARG A 3 66.27 6.28 -31.95
CA ARG A 3 65.26 6.42 -30.95
C ARG A 3 64.07 5.54 -31.26
N ILE A 4 63.53 4.85 -30.28
CA ILE A 4 62.22 4.18 -30.36
C ILE A 4 61.25 4.89 -29.44
N LEU A 5 60.17 5.34 -30.01
CA LEU A 5 59.05 6.02 -29.38
C LEU A 5 58.18 4.97 -28.66
N ASN A 6 57.93 5.20 -27.35
CA ASN A 6 56.93 4.46 -26.61
C ASN A 6 55.56 5.15 -26.81
N ILE A 7 54.62 4.43 -27.39
CA ILE A 7 53.21 4.81 -27.47
C ILE A 7 52.50 4.02 -26.37
N GLY A 8 52.05 4.73 -25.35
CA GLY A 8 51.22 4.16 -24.30
C GLY A 8 49.79 3.93 -24.80
N LEU A 9 49.33 2.68 -24.71
CA LEU A 9 47.95 2.31 -24.95
C LEU A 9 47.16 2.54 -23.69
N ALA A 10 46.28 3.54 -23.66
CA ALA A 10 45.30 3.74 -22.63
C ALA A 10 44.14 2.78 -22.84
N GLY A 11 44.03 1.78 -21.98
CA GLY A 11 42.88 0.85 -21.98
C GLY A 11 41.64 1.52 -21.45
N LEU A 12 40.68 1.70 -22.33
CA LEU A 12 39.34 2.17 -21.99
C LEU A 12 38.55 0.99 -21.37
N VAL A 13 38.38 0.98 -20.05
CA VAL A 13 37.48 0.05 -19.37
C VAL A 13 36.05 0.58 -19.55
N LEU A 14 35.31 -0.04 -20.45
CA LEU A 14 33.85 0.14 -20.57
C LEU A 14 33.19 -0.57 -19.39
N LEU A 15 32.87 0.18 -18.34
CA LEU A 15 31.91 -0.25 -17.33
C LEU A 15 30.52 -0.25 -17.94
N GLY A 16 30.05 -1.44 -18.35
CA GLY A 16 28.66 -1.68 -18.72
C GLY A 16 27.75 -1.47 -17.49
N GLY A 17 27.24 -0.27 -17.33
CA GLY A 17 26.17 0.00 -16.39
C GLY A 17 24.91 -0.72 -16.84
N ILE A 18 24.49 -1.75 -16.11
CA ILE A 18 23.13 -2.29 -16.21
C ILE A 18 22.21 -1.18 -15.66
N ALA A 19 21.62 -0.43 -16.57
CA ALA A 19 20.57 0.52 -16.21
C ALA A 19 19.35 -0.30 -15.76
N ALA A 20 19.09 -0.28 -14.46
CA ALA A 20 17.79 -0.67 -13.94
C ALA A 20 16.76 0.27 -14.55
N VAL A 21 15.94 -0.28 -15.44
CA VAL A 21 14.83 0.44 -16.05
C VAL A 21 13.80 0.67 -14.97
N SER A 22 13.89 1.82 -14.29
CA SER A 22 12.78 2.35 -13.51
C SER A 22 11.65 2.65 -14.48
N ALA A 23 10.54 1.93 -14.38
CA ALA A 23 9.35 2.19 -15.15
C ALA A 23 8.74 3.52 -14.71
N GLN A 24 9.22 4.62 -15.29
CA GLN A 24 8.49 5.89 -15.21
C GLN A 24 7.31 5.83 -16.17
N PRO A 25 6.11 6.26 -15.76
CA PRO A 25 5.01 6.43 -16.68
C PRO A 25 5.37 7.55 -17.67
N SER A 26 5.47 7.21 -18.94
CA SER A 26 5.58 8.18 -20.01
C SER A 26 4.22 8.84 -20.24
N GLY A 27 3.80 9.71 -19.33
CA GLY A 27 2.68 10.61 -19.54
C GLY A 27 3.09 11.76 -20.45
N ARG A 28 2.50 11.88 -21.61
CA ARG A 28 2.62 13.06 -22.46
C ARG A 28 2.05 14.26 -21.68
N GLY A 29 2.89 15.25 -21.36
CA GLY A 29 2.45 16.61 -21.03
C GLY A 29 2.07 16.91 -19.58
N GLY A 30 2.34 16.03 -18.62
CA GLY A 30 2.20 16.39 -17.19
C GLY A 30 3.40 17.22 -16.72
N GLN A 31 3.13 18.31 -16.01
CA GLN A 31 4.17 19.02 -15.25
C GLN A 31 4.89 17.99 -14.38
N ARG A 32 6.23 17.94 -14.48
CA ARG A 32 7.04 17.13 -13.57
C ARG A 32 6.80 17.65 -12.15
N CYS A 33 6.36 16.78 -11.27
CA CYS A 33 6.35 17.13 -9.85
C CYS A 33 7.74 17.60 -9.43
N PRO A 34 7.85 18.68 -8.65
CA PRO A 34 9.13 19.12 -8.10
C PRO A 34 9.81 17.97 -7.36
N SER A 35 11.11 17.88 -7.44
CA SER A 35 11.86 16.87 -6.69
C SER A 35 11.74 17.14 -5.19
N PHE A 36 11.73 16.09 -4.37
CA PHE A 36 11.74 16.18 -2.91
C PHE A 36 12.80 17.15 -2.36
N GLN A 37 13.93 17.27 -3.04
CA GLN A 37 15.03 18.17 -2.64
C GLN A 37 14.65 19.66 -2.69
N GLN A 38 13.57 20.04 -3.34
CA GLN A 38 13.11 21.43 -3.45
C GLN A 38 12.17 21.86 -2.31
N GLN A 39 11.68 20.92 -1.53
CA GLN A 39 10.85 21.21 -0.36
C GLN A 39 11.53 20.67 0.90
N PRO A 40 11.90 21.55 1.84
CA PRO A 40 12.42 21.06 3.12
C PRO A 40 11.32 20.26 3.82
N PRO A 41 11.67 19.17 4.53
CA PRO A 41 10.73 18.42 5.32
C PRO A 41 10.03 19.38 6.30
N VAL A 42 8.76 19.12 6.57
CA VAL A 42 8.03 19.85 7.62
C VAL A 42 8.78 19.61 8.92
N LEU A 43 9.54 20.62 9.36
CA LEU A 43 10.30 20.54 10.60
C LEU A 43 9.33 20.60 11.77
N LEU A 44 9.14 19.47 12.39
CA LEU A 44 8.45 19.39 13.68
C LEU A 44 9.36 20.03 14.74
N ARG A 45 8.90 21.09 15.34
CA ARG A 45 9.73 22.01 16.11
C ARG A 45 9.77 21.72 17.61
N SER A 46 8.97 20.78 18.10
CA SER A 46 8.98 20.45 19.54
C SER A 46 8.77 18.95 19.76
N SER A 47 9.21 18.47 20.93
CA SER A 47 8.97 17.08 21.38
C SER A 47 7.50 16.74 21.55
N ASP A 48 6.62 17.75 21.63
CA ASP A 48 5.19 17.61 21.89
C ASP A 48 4.33 18.12 20.73
N TRP A 49 4.86 18.14 19.50
CA TRP A 49 4.19 18.66 18.31
C TRP A 49 2.79 18.07 18.09
N TRP A 50 2.56 16.82 18.44
CA TRP A 50 1.25 16.17 18.35
C TRP A 50 0.21 16.73 19.34
N ASN A 51 0.63 17.53 20.29
CA ASN A 51 -0.26 18.24 21.20
C ASN A 51 -0.65 19.65 20.69
N ASP A 52 0.12 20.20 19.76
CA ASP A 52 -0.23 21.47 19.12
C ASP A 52 -1.41 21.24 18.18
N ARG A 53 -2.55 21.88 18.50
CA ARG A 53 -3.78 21.81 17.71
C ARG A 53 -3.99 23.05 16.85
N SER A 54 -3.07 24.01 16.88
CA SER A 54 -3.16 25.21 16.05
C SER A 54 -2.92 24.82 14.59
N GLY A 55 -3.90 25.09 13.73
CA GLY A 55 -3.81 24.83 12.30
C GLY A 55 -4.19 23.42 11.85
N PHE A 56 -4.62 22.53 12.74
CA PHE A 56 -5.18 21.25 12.33
C PHE A 56 -6.55 21.41 11.68
N PRO A 57 -6.82 20.66 10.60
CA PRO A 57 -8.15 20.60 10.02
C PRO A 57 -9.18 20.15 11.06
N PRO A 58 -10.42 20.62 10.97
CA PRO A 58 -11.47 20.15 11.85
C PRO A 58 -11.67 18.64 11.66
N THR A 59 -12.18 17.99 12.71
CA THR A 59 -12.61 16.59 12.63
C THR A 59 -13.64 16.45 11.52
N TYR A 60 -13.53 15.36 10.74
CA TYR A 60 -14.48 15.05 9.69
C TYR A 60 -15.88 14.84 10.27
N THR A 61 -16.83 15.67 9.89
CA THR A 61 -18.18 15.65 10.44
C THR A 61 -19.26 15.41 9.40
N ALA A 62 -18.88 15.00 8.18
CA ALA A 62 -19.84 14.84 7.09
C ALA A 62 -20.98 13.89 7.52
N GLY A 63 -22.13 14.51 7.78
CA GLY A 63 -23.42 13.88 7.84
C GLY A 63 -23.64 12.77 8.85
N ALA A 64 -22.77 12.60 9.84
CA ALA A 64 -22.91 11.65 10.94
C ALA A 64 -23.17 10.17 10.53
N LYS A 65 -23.35 9.87 9.24
CA LYS A 65 -23.55 8.51 8.74
C LYS A 65 -22.20 7.84 8.58
N THR A 66 -22.02 6.72 9.26
CA THR A 66 -20.81 5.87 9.16
C THR A 66 -21.23 4.42 9.07
N LEU A 67 -20.33 3.57 8.58
CA LEU A 67 -20.56 2.13 8.57
C LEU A 67 -20.45 1.56 10.00
N PRO A 68 -20.94 0.33 10.24
CA PRO A 68 -20.76 -0.36 11.51
C PRO A 68 -19.29 -0.43 11.91
N LEU A 69 -19.01 -0.37 13.21
CA LEU A 69 -17.64 -0.48 13.72
C LEU A 69 -17.07 -1.87 13.42
N ILE A 70 -15.86 -1.92 12.86
CA ILE A 70 -15.06 -3.13 12.75
C ILE A 70 -14.12 -3.21 13.93
N SER A 71 -14.01 -4.40 14.52
CA SER A 71 -13.12 -4.66 15.64
C SER A 71 -12.25 -5.89 15.37
N VAL A 72 -11.20 -6.03 16.16
CA VAL A 72 -10.37 -7.24 16.18
C VAL A 72 -10.80 -8.14 17.34
N LYS A 73 -11.08 -9.41 17.05
CA LYS A 73 -11.35 -10.44 18.05
C LYS A 73 -10.51 -11.68 17.75
N GLY A 74 -9.49 -11.90 18.56
CA GLY A 74 -8.49 -12.93 18.29
C GLY A 74 -7.77 -12.65 16.97
N ASN A 75 -7.85 -13.60 16.04
CA ASN A 75 -7.24 -13.49 14.71
C ASN A 75 -8.23 -13.05 13.60
N LYS A 76 -9.35 -12.43 13.96
CA LYS A 76 -10.41 -12.08 13.01
C LYS A 76 -10.82 -10.61 13.12
N PHE A 77 -11.22 -10.05 11.99
CA PHE A 77 -12.02 -8.84 11.94
C PHE A 77 -13.49 -9.22 12.14
N VAL A 78 -14.19 -8.50 13.00
CA VAL A 78 -15.59 -8.76 13.32
C VAL A 78 -16.42 -7.49 13.27
N ASP A 79 -17.72 -7.65 12.94
CA ASP A 79 -18.72 -6.61 13.04
C ASP A 79 -19.20 -6.43 14.51
N PRO A 80 -20.10 -5.48 14.81
CA PRO A 80 -20.61 -5.25 16.15
C PRO A 80 -21.34 -6.47 16.77
N ASP A 81 -21.87 -7.37 15.94
CA ASP A 81 -22.54 -8.59 16.38
C ASP A 81 -21.55 -9.75 16.63
N GLY A 82 -20.25 -9.49 16.41
CA GLY A 82 -19.18 -10.47 16.57
C GLY A 82 -19.03 -11.44 15.41
N LYS A 83 -19.72 -11.20 14.30
CA LYS A 83 -19.61 -12.00 13.07
C LYS A 83 -18.29 -11.68 12.35
N THR A 84 -17.57 -12.73 12.00
CA THR A 84 -16.32 -12.60 11.22
C THR A 84 -16.58 -12.02 9.83
N ILE A 85 -15.74 -11.05 9.45
CA ILE A 85 -15.75 -10.47 8.12
C ILE A 85 -14.43 -10.80 7.43
N LEU A 86 -14.53 -11.40 6.24
CA LEU A 86 -13.42 -11.53 5.30
C LEU A 86 -13.54 -10.40 4.27
N PHE A 87 -12.67 -9.43 4.36
CA PHE A 87 -12.67 -8.30 3.42
C PHE A 87 -12.08 -8.74 2.07
N ARG A 88 -12.82 -8.43 1.01
CA ARG A 88 -12.38 -8.47 -0.38
C ARG A 88 -12.45 -7.06 -0.94
N GLY A 89 -11.37 -6.57 -1.50
CA GLY A 89 -11.33 -5.18 -1.90
C GLY A 89 -10.36 -4.86 -3.04
N LEU A 90 -10.28 -3.57 -3.33
CA LEU A 90 -9.41 -3.02 -4.36
C LEU A 90 -8.53 -1.90 -3.80
N CYS A 91 -7.32 -1.80 -4.32
CA CYS A 91 -6.54 -0.59 -4.24
C CYS A 91 -6.93 0.33 -5.40
N ILE A 92 -7.12 1.60 -5.13
CA ILE A 92 -7.11 2.66 -6.15
C ILE A 92 -5.70 3.25 -6.23
N SER A 93 -5.39 4.09 -7.20
CA SER A 93 -4.19 4.90 -7.15
C SER A 93 -4.37 6.11 -6.22
N ASP A 94 -3.29 6.82 -5.94
CA ASP A 94 -3.30 8.02 -5.10
C ASP A 94 -4.38 9.01 -5.56
N PRO A 95 -5.25 9.51 -4.65
CA PRO A 95 -6.31 10.46 -4.95
C PRO A 95 -5.87 11.69 -5.75
N ASP A 96 -4.71 12.26 -5.41
CA ASP A 96 -4.15 13.40 -6.12
C ASP A 96 -3.82 13.07 -7.58
N LYS A 97 -3.27 11.88 -7.84
CA LYS A 97 -2.95 11.42 -9.19
C LYS A 97 -4.19 11.23 -10.04
N ILE A 98 -5.26 10.64 -9.47
CA ILE A 98 -6.55 10.51 -10.17
C ILE A 98 -7.16 11.88 -10.42
N ALA A 99 -7.06 12.81 -9.46
CA ALA A 99 -7.59 14.17 -9.58
C ALA A 99 -6.87 14.98 -10.67
N ILE A 100 -5.53 14.92 -10.74
CA ILE A 100 -4.74 15.57 -11.78
C ILE A 100 -5.10 15.05 -13.18
N GLN A 101 -5.46 13.76 -13.28
CA GLN A 101 -5.91 13.14 -14.53
C GLN A 101 -7.38 13.45 -14.87
N GLY A 102 -8.11 14.19 -14.03
CA GLY A 102 -9.50 14.58 -14.26
C GLY A 102 -10.53 13.46 -14.02
N HIS A 103 -10.15 12.39 -13.31
CA HIS A 103 -11.01 11.22 -13.07
C HIS A 103 -11.41 11.03 -11.60
N TRP A 104 -11.10 11.99 -10.73
CA TRP A 104 -11.54 11.95 -9.34
C TRP A 104 -13.03 12.30 -9.21
N GLY A 105 -13.83 11.34 -8.82
CA GLY A 105 -15.27 11.52 -8.68
C GLY A 105 -15.96 10.28 -8.14
N LYS A 106 -17.22 10.41 -7.74
CA LYS A 106 -18.03 9.32 -7.18
C LYS A 106 -18.15 8.14 -8.14
N ASP A 107 -18.19 8.41 -9.46
CA ASP A 107 -18.33 7.37 -10.48
C ASP A 107 -17.17 6.36 -10.44
N HIS A 108 -15.94 6.81 -10.13
CA HIS A 108 -14.82 5.91 -9.91
C HIS A 108 -15.10 4.91 -8.79
N PHE A 109 -15.64 5.36 -7.66
CA PHE A 109 -16.00 4.50 -6.52
C PHE A 109 -17.23 3.62 -6.80
N VAL A 110 -18.16 4.08 -7.63
CA VAL A 110 -19.27 3.24 -8.14
C VAL A 110 -18.69 2.07 -8.93
N LYS A 111 -17.71 2.33 -9.81
CA LYS A 111 -17.03 1.26 -10.57
C LYS A 111 -16.25 0.29 -9.67
N VAL A 112 -15.60 0.77 -8.63
CA VAL A 112 -14.98 -0.08 -7.61
C VAL A 112 -16.03 -0.97 -6.92
N LYS A 113 -17.19 -0.42 -6.57
CA LYS A 113 -18.30 -1.19 -5.98
C LYS A 113 -18.86 -2.23 -6.93
N GLU A 114 -18.99 -1.92 -8.22
CA GLU A 114 -19.43 -2.85 -9.27
C GLU A 114 -18.47 -4.04 -9.46
N MET A 115 -17.22 -3.92 -9.04
CA MET A 115 -16.27 -5.03 -8.96
C MET A 115 -16.56 -6.00 -7.81
N GLY A 116 -17.43 -5.61 -6.85
CA GLY A 116 -17.76 -6.40 -5.67
C GLY A 116 -16.96 -6.02 -4.42
N ALA A 117 -16.22 -4.92 -4.44
CA ALA A 117 -15.37 -4.50 -3.31
C ALA A 117 -16.19 -4.18 -2.06
N MET A 118 -15.70 -4.63 -0.91
CA MET A 118 -16.16 -4.30 0.44
C MET A 118 -15.22 -3.30 1.12
N LEU A 119 -13.99 -3.19 0.62
CA LEU A 119 -12.91 -2.36 1.15
C LEU A 119 -12.20 -1.65 0.00
N VAL A 120 -11.93 -0.36 0.18
CA VAL A 120 -11.08 0.43 -0.71
C VAL A 120 -9.79 0.79 0.03
N ARG A 121 -8.66 0.34 -0.48
CA ARG A 121 -7.35 0.79 0.00
C ARG A 121 -6.94 2.03 -0.77
N ILE A 122 -6.66 3.10 -0.04
CA ILE A 122 -6.33 4.43 -0.57
C ILE A 122 -4.88 4.76 -0.25
N PRO A 123 -3.96 4.65 -1.21
CA PRO A 123 -2.57 5.02 -1.02
C PRO A 123 -2.41 6.54 -1.02
N VAL A 124 -1.68 7.05 -0.05
CA VAL A 124 -1.30 8.45 0.07
C VAL A 124 0.22 8.56 -0.08
N HIS A 125 0.69 9.03 -1.23
CA HIS A 125 2.13 9.22 -1.43
C HIS A 125 2.62 10.46 -0.67
N PRO A 126 3.75 10.38 0.02
CA PRO A 126 4.33 11.51 0.75
C PRO A 126 4.49 12.76 -0.10
N ILE A 127 4.93 12.61 -1.35
CA ILE A 127 5.08 13.75 -2.26
C ILE A 127 3.74 14.42 -2.57
N SER A 128 2.71 13.65 -2.87
CA SER A 128 1.37 14.17 -3.17
C SER A 128 0.77 14.89 -1.97
N TRP A 129 0.95 14.31 -0.77
CA TRP A 129 0.53 14.92 0.49
C TRP A 129 1.16 16.30 0.72
N ARG A 130 2.49 16.41 0.48
CA ARG A 130 3.22 17.68 0.64
C ARG A 130 2.85 18.71 -0.42
N GLU A 131 2.83 18.31 -1.69
CA GLU A 131 2.63 19.24 -2.82
C GLU A 131 1.23 19.80 -2.86
N ARG A 132 0.22 18.98 -2.60
CA ARG A 132 -1.16 19.45 -2.52
C ARG A 132 -1.40 20.23 -1.23
N GLY A 133 -0.70 19.91 -0.16
CA GLY A 133 -0.90 20.44 1.18
C GLY A 133 -2.06 19.76 1.91
N THR A 134 -1.90 19.64 3.23
CA THR A 134 -2.79 18.88 4.12
C THR A 134 -4.28 19.20 3.91
N ALA A 135 -4.65 20.47 3.93
CA ALA A 135 -6.05 20.87 3.85
C ALA A 135 -6.73 20.49 2.52
N GLU A 136 -6.01 20.65 1.41
CA GLU A 136 -6.55 20.31 0.09
C GLU A 136 -6.51 18.80 -0.18
N TYR A 137 -5.55 18.08 0.38
CA TYR A 137 -5.52 16.64 0.27
C TYR A 137 -6.62 15.97 1.10
N LEU A 138 -6.89 16.48 2.30
CA LEU A 138 -8.01 16.00 3.12
C LEU A 138 -9.36 16.15 2.43
N LYS A 139 -9.57 17.17 1.60
CA LYS A 139 -10.82 17.28 0.81
C LYS A 139 -11.01 16.09 -0.13
N LEU A 140 -9.93 15.57 -0.73
CA LEU A 140 -10.01 14.36 -1.57
C LEU A 140 -10.35 13.14 -0.71
N LEU A 141 -9.66 12.96 0.42
CA LEU A 141 -9.94 11.83 1.32
C LEU A 141 -11.36 11.90 1.88
N ASP A 142 -11.85 13.08 2.26
CA ASP A 142 -13.22 13.30 2.76
C ASP A 142 -14.26 12.89 1.73
N GLN A 143 -14.06 13.28 0.47
CA GLN A 143 -14.92 12.86 -0.64
C GLN A 143 -14.90 11.33 -0.81
N ALA A 144 -13.72 10.70 -0.77
CA ALA A 144 -13.60 9.26 -0.86
C ALA A 144 -14.33 8.54 0.28
N VAL A 145 -14.14 9.00 1.52
CA VAL A 145 -14.79 8.45 2.72
C VAL A 145 -16.31 8.60 2.63
N GLN A 146 -16.79 9.77 2.18
CA GLN A 146 -18.21 9.99 1.95
C GLN A 146 -18.77 9.01 0.93
N TRP A 147 -18.16 8.91 -0.26
CA TRP A 147 -18.64 8.01 -1.32
C TRP A 147 -18.56 6.54 -0.91
N CYS A 148 -17.49 6.14 -0.24
CA CYS A 148 -17.38 4.79 0.30
C CYS A 148 -18.48 4.50 1.34
N THR A 149 -18.80 5.44 2.23
CA THR A 149 -19.88 5.30 3.21
C THR A 149 -21.24 5.13 2.51
N GLU A 150 -21.52 5.96 1.51
CA GLU A 150 -22.76 5.89 0.73
C GLU A 150 -22.92 4.57 -0.04
N LEU A 151 -21.80 4.02 -0.52
CA LEU A 151 -21.73 2.77 -1.28
C LEU A 151 -21.57 1.51 -0.40
N GLY A 152 -21.43 1.66 0.92
CA GLY A 152 -21.25 0.55 1.84
C GLY A 152 -19.89 -0.14 1.68
N MET A 153 -18.83 0.63 1.48
CA MET A 153 -17.45 0.15 1.44
C MET A 153 -16.63 0.77 2.56
N TYR A 154 -15.83 -0.02 3.24
CA TYR A 154 -14.86 0.48 4.21
C TYR A 154 -13.64 1.08 3.51
N VAL A 155 -12.88 1.88 4.25
CA VAL A 155 -11.65 2.53 3.78
C VAL A 155 -10.47 2.06 4.63
N MET A 156 -9.39 1.74 3.95
CA MET A 156 -8.05 1.63 4.50
C MET A 156 -7.21 2.80 3.99
N LEU A 157 -6.68 3.60 4.88
CA LEU A 157 -5.69 4.61 4.55
C LEU A 157 -4.29 3.98 4.63
N ASP A 158 -3.47 4.23 3.64
CA ASP A 158 -2.12 3.71 3.53
C ASP A 158 -1.12 4.85 3.34
N TRP A 159 -0.13 4.96 4.24
CA TRP A 159 1.01 5.84 4.02
C TRP A 159 1.96 5.19 3.03
N HIS A 160 1.77 5.55 1.75
CA HIS A 160 2.32 4.83 0.61
C HIS A 160 3.80 5.17 0.35
N SER A 161 4.65 4.78 1.29
CA SER A 161 6.09 4.93 1.18
C SER A 161 6.78 3.56 1.04
N ILE A 162 7.96 3.54 0.43
CA ILE A 162 8.76 2.33 0.19
C ILE A 162 10.19 2.55 0.64
N GLY A 163 10.69 1.70 1.52
CA GLY A 163 12.08 1.71 1.96
C GLY A 163 12.24 1.57 3.47
N ASN A 164 13.33 2.12 3.99
CA ASN A 164 13.70 2.05 5.39
C ASN A 164 13.40 3.40 6.07
N LEU A 165 12.28 3.48 6.76
CA LEU A 165 11.86 4.68 7.48
C LEU A 165 12.82 5.04 8.62
N GLY A 166 13.35 4.03 9.31
CA GLY A 166 14.25 4.27 10.45
C GLY A 166 15.58 4.93 10.07
N LEU A 167 16.08 4.64 8.87
CA LEU A 167 17.27 5.28 8.30
C LEU A 167 16.93 6.39 7.29
N GLU A 168 15.64 6.62 7.04
CA GLU A 168 15.11 7.57 6.05
C GLU A 168 15.69 7.35 4.64
N ARG A 169 15.91 6.07 4.27
CA ARG A 169 16.39 5.63 2.97
C ARG A 169 15.25 5.03 2.16
N LEU A 170 14.66 5.84 1.30
CA LEU A 170 13.46 5.48 0.55
C LEU A 170 13.80 5.16 -0.91
N GLN A 171 12.88 4.47 -1.59
CA GLN A 171 13.16 3.87 -2.90
C GLN A 171 13.26 4.90 -4.03
N ASP A 172 12.40 5.90 -4.04
CA ASP A 172 12.19 6.83 -5.13
C ASP A 172 11.79 8.20 -4.54
N PRO A 173 12.03 9.32 -5.21
CA PRO A 173 11.62 10.63 -4.70
C PRO A 173 10.15 10.72 -4.27
N MET A 174 9.22 10.03 -4.94
CA MET A 174 7.79 10.05 -4.57
C MET A 174 7.49 9.41 -3.22
N TYR A 175 8.34 8.47 -2.77
CA TYR A 175 8.21 7.76 -1.50
C TYR A 175 9.00 8.41 -0.37
N GLN A 176 9.75 9.48 -0.65
CA GLN A 176 10.56 10.16 0.36
C GLN A 176 9.70 10.72 1.48
N THR A 177 10.01 10.31 2.68
CA THR A 177 9.39 10.78 3.92
C THR A 177 10.42 10.77 5.05
N THR A 178 10.06 11.32 6.19
CA THR A 178 10.81 11.19 7.43
C THR A 178 9.96 10.48 8.48
N LYS A 179 10.59 9.96 9.52
CA LYS A 179 9.86 9.40 10.66
C LYS A 179 8.87 10.41 11.24
N TRP A 180 9.29 11.67 11.38
CA TRP A 180 8.45 12.74 11.91
C TRP A 180 7.29 13.10 10.99
N GLU A 181 7.49 13.14 9.68
CA GLU A 181 6.42 13.38 8.72
C GLU A 181 5.39 12.27 8.77
N THR A 182 5.84 11.00 8.84
CA THR A 182 4.98 9.83 8.99
C THR A 182 4.13 9.92 10.27
N TYR A 183 4.75 10.28 11.39
CA TYR A 183 4.04 10.46 12.66
C TYR A 183 3.02 11.60 12.62
N ASN A 184 3.38 12.73 11.99
CA ASN A 184 2.46 13.85 11.80
C ASN A 184 1.28 13.48 10.88
N PHE A 185 1.54 12.70 9.84
CA PHE A 185 0.48 12.19 8.98
C PHE A 185 -0.51 11.35 9.80
N TRP A 186 -0.04 10.42 10.61
CA TRP A 186 -0.91 9.55 11.41
C TRP A 186 -1.64 10.30 12.52
N ASP A 187 -1.00 11.27 13.18
CA ASP A 187 -1.71 12.13 14.13
C ASP A 187 -2.83 12.91 13.43
N THR A 188 -2.56 13.44 12.26
CA THR A 188 -3.56 14.18 11.46
C THR A 188 -4.72 13.28 11.06
N MET A 189 -4.47 12.09 10.50
CA MET A 189 -5.50 11.16 10.08
C MET A 189 -6.34 10.67 11.26
N ALA A 190 -5.69 10.32 12.36
CA ALA A 190 -6.38 9.82 13.55
C ALA A 190 -7.28 10.87 14.19
N ARG A 191 -6.85 12.15 14.22
CA ARG A 191 -7.68 13.26 14.68
C ARG A 191 -8.86 13.54 13.76
N HIS A 192 -8.57 13.61 12.46
CA HIS A 192 -9.54 14.00 11.45
C HIS A 192 -10.68 12.99 11.36
N TYR A 193 -10.36 11.69 11.36
CA TYR A 193 -11.35 10.61 11.27
C TYR A 193 -11.71 9.98 12.62
N ALA A 194 -11.48 10.66 13.73
CA ALA A 194 -11.83 10.15 15.06
C ALA A 194 -13.31 9.76 15.14
N GLY A 195 -13.60 8.49 15.44
CA GLY A 195 -14.96 7.96 15.54
C GLY A 195 -15.68 7.74 14.21
N HIS A 196 -15.04 7.93 13.06
CA HIS A 196 -15.63 7.66 11.74
C HIS A 196 -15.32 6.22 11.28
N ASN A 197 -16.21 5.28 11.60
CA ASN A 197 -15.99 3.83 11.42
C ASN A 197 -15.80 3.36 9.99
N THR A 198 -16.18 4.18 8.97
CA THR A 198 -15.90 3.85 7.56
C THR A 198 -14.41 3.76 7.30
N VAL A 199 -13.59 4.62 7.95
CA VAL A 199 -12.13 4.52 7.95
C VAL A 199 -11.72 3.52 9.03
N ALA A 200 -11.76 2.23 8.68
CA ALA A 200 -11.55 1.16 9.62
C ALA A 200 -10.07 0.83 9.83
N PHE A 201 -9.24 0.96 8.79
CA PHE A 201 -7.87 0.47 8.78
C PHE A 201 -6.87 1.59 8.49
N TYR A 202 -5.74 1.53 9.19
CA TYR A 202 -4.64 2.50 9.13
C TYR A 202 -3.35 1.73 8.86
N GLU A 203 -2.96 1.58 7.58
CA GLU A 203 -1.77 0.85 7.18
C GLU A 203 -0.54 1.74 7.35
N LEU A 204 0.23 1.45 8.40
CA LEU A 204 1.24 2.34 8.96
C LEU A 204 2.32 2.76 7.95
N PHE A 205 2.73 1.82 7.10
CA PHE A 205 3.74 2.03 6.08
C PHE A 205 3.61 0.96 4.99
N ASN A 206 3.51 1.37 3.74
CA ASN A 206 3.21 0.48 2.61
C ASN A 206 4.21 -0.68 2.45
N GLU A 207 5.49 -0.37 2.21
CA GLU A 207 6.50 -1.38 1.89
C GLU A 207 7.83 -1.15 2.61
N PRO A 208 7.96 -1.61 3.86
CA PRO A 208 9.24 -1.59 4.56
C PRO A 208 10.27 -2.46 3.82
N ALA A 209 11.40 -1.87 3.46
CA ALA A 209 12.48 -2.54 2.75
C ALA A 209 13.82 -2.27 3.42
N ILE A 210 14.62 -3.33 3.57
CA ILE A 210 15.96 -3.29 4.13
C ILE A 210 16.91 -4.10 3.25
N ASP A 211 18.19 -3.84 3.35
CA ASP A 211 19.22 -4.64 2.70
C ASP A 211 19.53 -5.89 3.51
N LYS A 212 19.78 -7.00 2.80
CA LYS A 212 20.33 -8.20 3.42
C LYS A 212 21.84 -8.04 3.64
N PRO A 213 22.42 -8.69 4.66
CA PRO A 213 23.87 -8.67 4.84
C PRO A 213 24.60 -9.11 3.55
N GLY A 214 25.55 -8.30 3.09
CA GLY A 214 26.31 -8.59 1.87
C GLY A 214 25.65 -8.18 0.55
N SER A 215 24.43 -7.61 0.57
CA SER A 215 23.82 -6.96 -0.60
C SER A 215 24.27 -5.49 -0.73
N GLY A 216 23.83 -4.82 -1.79
CA GLY A 216 24.02 -3.37 -1.93
C GLY A 216 23.45 -2.62 -0.72
N GLN A 217 23.92 -1.39 -0.48
CA GLN A 217 23.50 -0.61 0.70
C GLN A 217 22.47 0.48 0.32
N ARG A 218 21.43 0.09 -0.41
CA ARG A 218 20.39 1.04 -0.83
C ARG A 218 19.55 1.53 0.34
N PHE A 219 19.03 0.59 1.14
CA PHE A 219 18.12 0.88 2.25
C PHE A 219 18.82 0.77 3.61
N GLY A 220 19.97 0.11 3.68
CA GLY A 220 20.67 -0.21 4.91
C GLY A 220 20.06 -1.42 5.65
N ILE A 221 20.85 -1.97 6.57
CA ILE A 221 20.40 -3.03 7.48
C ILE A 221 19.65 -2.36 8.63
N TYR A 222 18.49 -2.92 9.00
CA TYR A 222 17.69 -2.39 10.09
C TYR A 222 17.07 -3.54 10.89
N PRO A 223 17.28 -3.58 12.23
CA PRO A 223 16.72 -4.64 13.06
C PRO A 223 15.20 -4.58 13.13
N TRP A 224 14.57 -5.75 13.25
CA TRP A 224 13.13 -5.84 13.46
C TRP A 224 12.68 -5.09 14.73
N GLU A 225 13.44 -5.17 15.82
CA GLU A 225 13.10 -4.52 17.09
C GLU A 225 13.03 -3.00 16.95
N ASP A 226 13.87 -2.39 16.10
CA ASP A 226 13.84 -0.95 15.85
C ASP A 226 12.64 -0.58 14.95
N TRP A 227 12.31 -1.42 13.95
CA TRP A 227 11.10 -1.25 13.15
C TRP A 227 9.83 -1.41 13.98
N LYS A 228 9.77 -2.45 14.81
CA LYS A 228 8.70 -2.69 15.76
C LYS A 228 8.46 -1.48 16.66
N LYS A 229 9.52 -0.87 17.19
CA LYS A 229 9.40 0.34 18.01
C LYS A 229 8.76 1.50 17.26
N ILE A 230 9.13 1.72 15.99
CA ILE A 230 8.50 2.76 15.17
C ILE A 230 7.00 2.46 15.01
N CYS A 231 6.63 1.23 14.68
CA CYS A 231 5.23 0.85 14.54
C CYS A 231 4.45 1.02 15.87
N GLU A 232 5.04 0.66 17.00
CA GLU A 232 4.42 0.84 18.32
C GLU A 232 4.23 2.33 18.68
N GLU A 233 5.17 3.19 18.30
CA GLU A 233 5.04 4.66 18.43
C GLU A 233 3.90 5.20 17.55
N GLU A 234 3.80 4.78 16.27
CA GLU A 234 2.70 5.15 15.37
C GLU A 234 1.34 4.68 15.89
N ILE A 235 1.25 3.45 16.39
CA ILE A 235 0.04 2.90 17.02
C ILE A 235 -0.38 3.75 18.22
N ALA A 236 0.56 4.15 19.06
CA ALA A 236 0.29 4.99 20.21
C ALA A 236 -0.24 6.37 19.82
N ILE A 237 0.36 6.99 18.77
CA ILE A 237 -0.08 8.26 18.19
C ILE A 237 -1.54 8.15 17.68
N ILE A 238 -1.82 7.13 16.87
CA ILE A 238 -3.16 6.91 16.31
C ILE A 238 -4.19 6.73 17.43
N ARG A 239 -3.91 5.85 18.39
CA ARG A 239 -4.86 5.51 19.44
C ARG A 239 -5.09 6.60 20.46
N ALA A 240 -4.12 7.48 20.66
CA ALA A 240 -4.31 8.67 21.48
C ALA A 240 -5.45 9.58 20.97
N LYS A 241 -5.82 9.47 19.70
CA LYS A 241 -6.84 10.30 19.02
C LYS A 241 -8.04 9.49 18.53
N ASN A 242 -7.79 8.28 18.05
CA ASN A 242 -8.82 7.37 17.53
C ASN A 242 -8.60 5.95 18.08
N PRO A 243 -9.08 5.66 19.31
CA PRO A 243 -8.87 4.38 19.95
C PRO A 243 -9.55 3.20 19.24
N GLN A 244 -10.49 3.47 18.33
CA GLN A 244 -11.21 2.46 17.56
C GLN A 244 -10.52 2.08 16.24
N ALA A 245 -9.52 2.85 15.82
CA ALA A 245 -8.74 2.56 14.63
C ALA A 245 -8.05 1.20 14.73
N ILE A 246 -7.98 0.50 13.59
CA ILE A 246 -7.23 -0.76 13.48
C ILE A 246 -5.92 -0.47 12.73
N PRO A 247 -4.80 -0.28 13.43
CA PRO A 247 -3.49 -0.17 12.81
C PRO A 247 -3.10 -1.49 12.16
N MET A 248 -2.52 -1.40 10.95
CA MET A 248 -2.06 -2.53 10.16
C MET A 248 -0.56 -2.43 9.95
N VAL A 249 0.18 -3.46 10.33
CA VAL A 249 1.65 -3.45 10.37
C VAL A 249 2.23 -4.34 9.28
N ALA A 250 3.10 -3.77 8.45
CA ALA A 250 3.86 -4.51 7.45
C ALA A 250 5.21 -5.00 8.00
N GLY A 251 5.64 -6.16 7.52
CA GLY A 251 6.99 -6.68 7.72
C GLY A 251 7.97 -6.22 6.63
N PHE A 252 9.17 -6.77 6.64
CA PHE A 252 10.20 -6.45 5.64
C PHE A 252 9.98 -7.15 4.28
N ASP A 253 10.97 -7.05 3.39
CA ASP A 253 10.94 -7.57 2.02
C ASP A 253 9.78 -6.99 1.20
N TRP A 254 9.59 -5.63 1.30
CA TRP A 254 8.47 -4.92 0.68
C TRP A 254 7.14 -5.52 1.14
N ALA A 255 6.89 -5.47 2.43
CA ALA A 255 5.69 -5.98 3.11
C ALA A 255 5.42 -7.48 2.90
N TYR A 256 6.41 -8.29 2.57
CA TYR A 256 6.21 -9.73 2.35
C TYR A 256 6.53 -10.59 3.56
N ASP A 257 7.61 -10.27 4.30
CA ASP A 257 8.20 -11.13 5.33
C ASP A 257 7.73 -10.74 6.73
N LEU A 258 6.90 -11.58 7.32
CA LEU A 258 6.45 -11.49 8.72
C LEU A 258 7.17 -12.50 9.64
N THR A 259 8.24 -13.17 9.18
CA THR A 259 8.94 -14.16 10.01
C THR A 259 9.40 -13.64 11.38
N PRO A 260 9.79 -12.35 11.56
CA PRO A 260 10.16 -11.82 12.87
C PRO A 260 9.02 -11.83 13.90
N VAL A 261 7.76 -11.74 13.45
CA VAL A 261 6.57 -11.74 14.32
C VAL A 261 6.46 -13.03 15.16
N ARG A 262 7.07 -14.13 14.67
CA ARG A 262 7.08 -15.40 15.38
C ARG A 262 7.62 -15.28 16.81
N ASN A 263 8.70 -14.53 16.96
CA ASN A 263 9.43 -14.39 18.22
C ASN A 263 9.22 -13.01 18.88
N SER A 264 8.90 -11.99 18.10
CA SER A 264 8.75 -10.62 18.57
C SER A 264 7.57 -9.94 17.88
N PRO A 265 6.32 -10.30 18.25
CA PRO A 265 5.14 -9.61 17.72
C PRO A 265 5.08 -8.17 18.24
N ILE A 266 4.32 -7.32 17.52
CA ILE A 266 4.00 -5.96 17.99
C ILE A 266 3.29 -6.04 19.34
N ASN A 267 3.72 -5.23 20.29
CA ASN A 267 3.16 -5.19 21.64
C ASN A 267 1.96 -4.21 21.69
N ALA A 268 0.91 -4.56 20.97
CA ALA A 268 -0.35 -3.82 20.96
C ALA A 268 -1.51 -4.77 20.63
N GLU A 269 -2.65 -4.56 21.28
CA GLU A 269 -3.88 -5.29 20.98
C GLU A 269 -4.69 -4.62 19.85
N GLY A 270 -5.63 -5.34 19.24
CA GLY A 270 -6.55 -4.79 18.24
C GLY A 270 -5.87 -4.27 16.98
N ILE A 271 -4.74 -4.84 16.59
CA ILE A 271 -4.01 -4.57 15.35
C ILE A 271 -4.18 -5.72 14.36
N GLY A 272 -3.76 -5.50 13.11
CA GLY A 272 -3.55 -6.55 12.13
C GLY A 272 -2.17 -6.43 11.47
N TYR A 273 -1.83 -7.45 10.68
CA TYR A 273 -0.62 -7.43 9.87
C TYR A 273 -0.96 -7.40 8.38
N THR A 274 -0.09 -6.78 7.59
CA THR A 274 -0.25 -6.69 6.13
C THR A 274 0.86 -7.42 5.41
N VAL A 275 0.52 -7.95 4.20
CA VAL A 275 1.48 -8.61 3.32
C VAL A 275 1.21 -8.27 1.86
N HIS A 276 2.29 -8.23 1.06
CA HIS A 276 2.26 -8.04 -0.39
C HIS A 276 2.79 -9.28 -1.12
N PRO A 277 1.97 -10.35 -1.22
CA PRO A 277 2.42 -11.65 -1.70
C PRO A 277 2.44 -11.76 -3.24
N TYR A 278 3.11 -10.85 -3.94
CA TYR A 278 3.27 -10.92 -5.40
C TYR A 278 3.93 -12.23 -5.87
N ALA A 279 3.55 -12.70 -7.06
CA ALA A 279 4.00 -13.98 -7.62
C ALA A 279 5.52 -14.14 -7.70
N ASN A 280 6.24 -13.04 -7.94
CA ASN A 280 7.69 -13.02 -8.10
C ASN A 280 8.48 -13.03 -6.78
N LYS A 281 7.81 -12.93 -5.64
CA LYS A 281 8.48 -12.97 -4.32
C LYS A 281 9.11 -14.31 -4.04
N ARG A 282 8.50 -15.39 -4.53
CA ARG A 282 9.03 -16.78 -4.36
C ARG A 282 8.81 -17.59 -5.63
N PRO A 283 9.65 -18.61 -5.89
CA PRO A 283 9.42 -19.56 -6.99
C PRO A 283 8.07 -20.26 -6.88
N GLN A 284 7.41 -20.50 -8.02
CA GLN A 284 6.06 -21.08 -8.06
C GLN A 284 5.95 -22.41 -7.31
N ASN A 285 6.93 -23.28 -7.42
CA ASN A 285 6.96 -24.58 -6.72
C ASN A 285 7.13 -24.48 -5.20
N GLN A 286 7.37 -23.28 -4.68
CA GLN A 286 7.53 -23.03 -3.25
C GLN A 286 6.39 -22.17 -2.67
N TRP A 287 5.45 -21.68 -3.47
CA TRP A 287 4.46 -20.72 -3.01
C TRP A 287 3.76 -21.14 -1.72
N LEU A 288 3.10 -22.29 -1.70
CA LEU A 288 2.31 -22.71 -0.54
C LEU A 288 3.15 -22.84 0.74
N THR A 289 4.34 -23.46 0.63
CA THR A 289 5.23 -23.60 1.77
C THR A 289 5.75 -22.25 2.24
N LYS A 290 6.17 -21.40 1.29
CA LYS A 290 6.74 -20.10 1.63
C LYS A 290 5.69 -19.10 2.11
N TRP A 291 4.48 -19.12 1.57
CA TRP A 291 3.39 -18.29 2.13
C TRP A 291 3.09 -18.69 3.56
N GLU A 292 3.07 -19.98 3.88
CA GLU A 292 2.88 -20.45 5.25
C GLU A 292 4.04 -20.04 6.16
N ASP A 293 5.29 -20.29 5.74
CA ASP A 293 6.49 -19.98 6.53
C ASP A 293 6.72 -18.48 6.73
N ASP A 294 6.51 -17.67 5.68
CA ASP A 294 6.92 -16.29 5.65
C ASP A 294 5.83 -15.35 6.26
N PHE A 295 4.52 -15.70 6.16
CA PHE A 295 3.45 -14.85 6.72
C PHE A 295 2.18 -15.58 7.16
N GLY A 296 1.82 -16.69 6.54
CA GLY A 296 0.51 -17.35 6.75
C GLY A 296 0.29 -17.84 8.17
N TYR A 297 1.33 -18.30 8.84
CA TYR A 297 1.28 -18.73 10.24
C TYR A 297 0.84 -17.60 11.19
N VAL A 298 1.02 -16.32 10.79
CA VAL A 298 0.58 -15.18 11.61
C VAL A 298 -0.93 -15.14 11.73
N ALA A 299 -1.65 -15.59 10.68
CA ALA A 299 -3.11 -15.65 10.66
C ALA A 299 -3.71 -16.63 11.67
N ASP A 300 -2.91 -17.49 12.27
CA ASP A 300 -3.36 -18.37 13.36
C ASP A 300 -3.58 -17.62 14.68
N LYS A 301 -2.95 -16.44 14.85
CA LYS A 301 -2.98 -15.66 16.08
C LYS A 301 -3.48 -14.23 15.91
N TYR A 302 -3.27 -13.62 14.75
CA TYR A 302 -3.59 -12.22 14.46
C TYR A 302 -4.36 -12.11 13.15
N PRO A 303 -5.21 -11.08 12.97
CA PRO A 303 -5.77 -10.80 11.67
C PRO A 303 -4.65 -10.41 10.69
N VAL A 304 -4.69 -10.99 9.50
CA VAL A 304 -3.78 -10.67 8.40
C VAL A 304 -4.59 -10.20 7.21
N MET A 305 -4.05 -9.26 6.46
CA MET A 305 -4.61 -8.80 5.19
C MET A 305 -3.52 -8.75 4.12
N ALA A 306 -3.75 -9.38 2.97
CA ALA A 306 -2.94 -9.15 1.79
C ALA A 306 -3.40 -7.83 1.15
N THR A 307 -2.73 -6.74 1.51
CA THR A 307 -3.18 -5.38 1.16
C THR A 307 -2.78 -4.96 -0.24
N GLU A 308 -1.79 -5.65 -0.84
CA GLU A 308 -1.38 -5.38 -2.21
C GLU A 308 -0.84 -6.64 -2.89
N PHE A 309 -1.46 -7.03 -4.00
CA PHE A 309 -0.99 -8.07 -4.92
C PHE A 309 -1.77 -7.99 -6.23
N GLY A 310 -1.28 -8.61 -7.30
CA GLY A 310 -1.92 -8.51 -8.60
C GLY A 310 -1.14 -9.21 -9.71
N GLY A 311 -1.44 -8.86 -10.97
CA GLY A 311 -0.79 -9.45 -12.13
C GLY A 311 -1.38 -10.81 -12.49
N PHE A 312 -2.71 -10.94 -12.50
CA PHE A 312 -3.41 -12.19 -12.78
C PHE A 312 -3.62 -12.42 -14.29
N ALA A 313 -3.66 -13.68 -14.69
CA ALA A 313 -4.23 -14.07 -15.96
C ALA A 313 -5.77 -14.01 -15.91
N ALA A 314 -6.42 -13.83 -17.06
CA ALA A 314 -7.87 -13.89 -17.14
C ALA A 314 -8.38 -15.27 -16.71
N PRO A 315 -9.59 -15.36 -16.12
CA PRO A 315 -10.24 -16.64 -15.84
C PRO A 315 -10.46 -17.45 -17.12
N PRO A 316 -10.52 -18.79 -17.04
CA PRO A 316 -10.83 -19.61 -18.22
C PRO A 316 -12.12 -19.16 -18.91
N GLY A 317 -12.07 -19.02 -20.23
CA GLY A 317 -13.22 -18.59 -21.04
C GLY A 317 -13.48 -17.09 -21.11
N ALA A 318 -12.85 -16.28 -20.30
CA ALA A 318 -12.93 -14.82 -20.36
C ALA A 318 -11.99 -14.25 -21.43
N GLN A 319 -12.51 -13.35 -22.28
CA GLN A 319 -11.70 -12.62 -23.25
C GLN A 319 -11.54 -11.17 -22.80
N PRO A 320 -10.29 -10.65 -22.63
CA PRO A 320 -10.07 -9.25 -22.34
C PRO A 320 -10.53 -8.38 -23.52
N LEU A 321 -11.29 -7.34 -23.23
CA LEU A 321 -11.77 -6.40 -24.24
C LEU A 321 -10.74 -5.39 -24.73
N GLY A 322 -9.51 -5.39 -24.15
CA GLY A 322 -8.44 -4.45 -24.48
C GLY A 322 -7.10 -5.16 -24.69
N GLY A 323 -6.34 -4.70 -25.68
CA GLY A 323 -4.98 -5.18 -25.95
C GLY A 323 -4.04 -4.84 -24.80
N GLY A 324 -3.13 -5.76 -24.50
CA GLY A 324 -2.09 -5.76 -23.50
C GLY A 324 -1.62 -4.42 -22.91
N GLY A 325 -2.36 -3.90 -21.94
CA GLY A 325 -1.82 -2.91 -21.02
C GLY A 325 -0.68 -3.51 -20.18
N ARG A 326 0.06 -2.68 -19.46
CA ARG A 326 1.22 -3.08 -18.62
C ARG A 326 0.97 -4.20 -17.58
N GLY A 327 -0.21 -4.79 -17.57
CA GLY A 327 -0.60 -5.99 -16.82
C GLY A 327 -0.57 -7.28 -17.63
N GLY A 328 0.21 -7.31 -18.74
CA GLY A 328 0.26 -8.43 -19.68
C GLY A 328 0.65 -9.75 -19.04
N GLY A 329 -0.11 -10.79 -19.35
CA GLY A 329 0.28 -12.19 -19.22
C GLY A 329 0.69 -12.64 -17.83
N GLY A 330 -0.12 -12.40 -16.81
CA GLY A 330 0.13 -12.91 -15.46
C GLY A 330 0.26 -14.44 -15.46
N ASN A 331 0.94 -14.99 -14.47
CA ASN A 331 1.03 -16.44 -14.29
C ASN A 331 -0.39 -17.00 -14.02
N ALA A 332 -0.88 -17.85 -14.92
CA ALA A 332 -2.24 -18.39 -14.82
C ALA A 332 -2.47 -19.23 -13.55
N ALA A 333 -1.42 -19.81 -13.00
CA ALA A 333 -1.51 -20.59 -11.75
C ALA A 333 -1.54 -19.70 -10.50
N TYR A 334 -1.02 -18.47 -10.58
CA TYR A 334 -0.86 -17.62 -9.39
C TYR A 334 -2.19 -17.17 -8.79
N GLY A 335 -3.06 -16.60 -9.61
CA GLY A 335 -4.35 -16.06 -9.14
C GLY A 335 -5.16 -17.07 -8.34
N PRO A 336 -5.50 -18.23 -8.92
CA PRO A 336 -6.24 -19.26 -8.20
C PRO A 336 -5.53 -19.77 -6.94
N ALA A 337 -4.22 -19.96 -7.01
CA ALA A 337 -3.45 -20.45 -5.86
C ALA A 337 -3.45 -19.47 -4.69
N ILE A 338 -3.20 -18.17 -4.95
CA ILE A 338 -3.13 -17.18 -3.89
C ILE A 338 -4.50 -16.91 -3.27
N ILE A 339 -5.57 -16.77 -4.06
CA ILE A 339 -6.92 -16.55 -3.52
C ILE A 339 -7.34 -17.75 -2.66
N LYS A 340 -7.17 -18.97 -3.16
CA LYS A 340 -7.47 -20.19 -2.38
C LYS A 340 -6.70 -20.24 -1.06
N TYR A 341 -5.42 -19.88 -1.08
CA TYR A 341 -4.58 -19.86 0.11
C TYR A 341 -5.05 -18.80 1.11
N LEU A 342 -5.22 -17.54 0.68
CA LEU A 342 -5.62 -16.44 1.55
C LEU A 342 -6.98 -16.72 2.20
N GLU A 343 -7.98 -17.09 1.41
CA GLU A 343 -9.33 -17.37 1.94
C GLU A 343 -9.36 -18.62 2.82
N GLY A 344 -8.59 -19.65 2.47
CA GLY A 344 -8.43 -20.86 3.31
C GLY A 344 -7.84 -20.56 4.69
N LYS A 345 -6.98 -19.56 4.81
CA LYS A 345 -6.41 -19.07 6.08
C LYS A 345 -7.28 -18.00 6.76
N GLY A 346 -8.36 -17.54 6.12
CA GLY A 346 -9.17 -16.42 6.59
C GLY A 346 -8.44 -15.08 6.54
N ILE A 347 -7.51 -14.93 5.60
CA ILE A 347 -6.76 -13.69 5.33
C ILE A 347 -7.57 -12.83 4.38
N SER A 348 -7.91 -11.62 4.80
CA SER A 348 -8.57 -10.59 3.97
C SER A 348 -7.63 -10.08 2.89
N TRP A 349 -8.17 -9.46 1.83
CA TRP A 349 -7.31 -9.00 0.75
C TRP A 349 -7.85 -7.80 -0.05
N THR A 350 -6.92 -7.03 -0.63
CA THR A 350 -7.18 -5.98 -1.62
C THR A 350 -6.23 -6.14 -2.81
N VAL A 351 -6.75 -6.05 -4.03
CA VAL A 351 -5.98 -6.23 -5.27
C VAL A 351 -5.48 -4.90 -5.80
N TRP A 352 -4.23 -4.85 -6.23
CA TRP A 352 -3.59 -3.71 -6.90
C TRP A 352 -3.75 -3.81 -8.41
N CYS A 353 -4.12 -2.81 -9.18
CA CYS A 353 -4.59 -1.47 -8.83
C CYS A 353 -5.73 -1.09 -9.79
N PHE A 354 -6.80 -0.47 -9.31
CA PHE A 354 -7.94 -0.02 -10.14
C PHE A 354 -7.62 1.34 -10.78
N ASP A 355 -6.65 1.31 -11.69
CA ASP A 355 -6.09 2.44 -12.41
C ASP A 355 -5.47 1.93 -13.72
N PRO A 356 -5.57 2.66 -14.86
CA PRO A 356 -5.00 2.18 -16.12
C PRO A 356 -3.50 2.41 -16.27
N ASN A 357 -2.88 3.22 -15.39
CA ASN A 357 -1.49 3.66 -15.50
C ASN A 357 -0.56 3.07 -14.44
N TRP A 358 -1.13 2.57 -13.30
CA TRP A 358 -0.38 2.03 -12.16
C TRP A 358 -0.42 0.50 -12.18
N GLY A 359 0.64 -0.11 -12.69
CA GLY A 359 0.74 -1.56 -12.84
C GLY A 359 1.11 -2.31 -11.56
N PRO A 360 0.64 -3.57 -11.43
CA PRO A 360 -0.26 -4.27 -12.36
C PRO A 360 -1.69 -3.72 -12.34
N THR A 361 -2.18 -3.28 -13.52
CA THR A 361 -3.47 -2.61 -13.65
C THR A 361 -4.64 -3.60 -13.71
N LEU A 362 -5.83 -3.16 -13.29
CA LEU A 362 -7.09 -3.92 -13.42
C LEU A 362 -7.96 -3.41 -14.56
N ILE A 363 -7.74 -2.19 -15.00
CA ILE A 363 -8.42 -1.55 -16.13
C ILE A 363 -7.39 -1.09 -17.18
N SER A 364 -7.82 -1.01 -18.41
CA SER A 364 -6.98 -0.60 -19.54
C SER A 364 -7.08 0.88 -19.85
N ASP A 365 -8.17 1.50 -19.44
CA ASP A 365 -8.51 2.89 -19.73
C ASP A 365 -9.49 3.47 -18.69
N TRP A 366 -9.74 4.78 -18.77
CA TRP A 366 -10.69 5.47 -17.91
C TRP A 366 -12.17 5.31 -18.34
N ASN A 367 -12.46 4.47 -19.35
CA ASN A 367 -13.82 3.93 -19.57
C ASN A 367 -14.06 2.68 -18.69
N TYR A 368 -13.10 2.34 -17.83
CA TYR A 368 -13.14 1.20 -16.92
C TYR A 368 -13.20 -0.16 -17.63
N THR A 369 -12.59 -0.26 -18.81
CA THR A 369 -12.44 -1.52 -19.53
C THR A 369 -11.56 -2.48 -18.75
N LEU A 370 -12.13 -3.60 -18.30
CA LEU A 370 -11.40 -4.60 -17.53
C LEU A 370 -10.38 -5.34 -18.40
N ASN A 371 -9.13 -5.38 -17.96
CA ASN A 371 -8.11 -6.24 -18.54
C ASN A 371 -8.14 -7.66 -17.91
N SER A 372 -7.19 -8.52 -18.25
CA SER A 372 -7.11 -9.89 -17.71
C SER A 372 -7.12 -9.94 -16.19
N SER A 373 -6.33 -9.09 -15.53
CA SER A 373 -6.28 -9.00 -14.08
C SER A 373 -7.60 -8.49 -13.49
N GLY A 374 -8.25 -7.52 -14.15
CA GLY A 374 -9.53 -6.98 -13.71
C GLY A 374 -10.66 -8.02 -13.79
N LEU A 375 -10.71 -8.78 -14.88
CA LEU A 375 -11.69 -9.89 -15.04
C LEU A 375 -11.49 -10.94 -13.96
N PHE A 376 -10.23 -11.31 -13.68
CA PHE A 376 -9.92 -12.26 -12.61
C PHE A 376 -10.32 -11.71 -11.24
N ALA A 377 -9.95 -10.46 -10.92
CA ALA A 377 -10.27 -9.83 -9.64
C ALA A 377 -11.80 -9.79 -9.40
N LYS A 378 -12.58 -9.45 -10.43
CA LYS A 378 -14.05 -9.43 -10.35
C LYS A 378 -14.61 -10.82 -10.04
N ALA A 379 -14.14 -11.86 -10.73
CA ALA A 379 -14.55 -13.24 -10.47
C ALA A 379 -14.16 -13.71 -9.06
N ALA A 380 -12.96 -13.33 -8.58
CA ALA A 380 -12.52 -13.65 -7.23
C ALA A 380 -13.40 -12.97 -6.16
N MET A 381 -13.75 -11.68 -6.35
CA MET A 381 -14.64 -10.98 -5.43
C MET A 381 -16.05 -11.59 -5.39
N ALA A 382 -16.53 -12.10 -6.51
CA ALA A 382 -17.81 -12.84 -6.60
C ALA A 382 -17.73 -14.24 -5.96
N GLY A 383 -16.54 -14.72 -5.55
CA GLY A 383 -16.34 -16.07 -5.01
C GLY A 383 -16.39 -17.19 -6.07
N GLU A 384 -16.14 -16.84 -7.32
CA GLU A 384 -16.15 -17.78 -8.45
C GLU A 384 -14.81 -18.53 -8.62
N ILE A 385 -13.74 -18.03 -8.00
CA ILE A 385 -12.43 -18.67 -7.98
C ILE A 385 -12.38 -19.65 -6.81
N LYS A 386 -12.18 -20.94 -7.11
CA LYS A 386 -12.19 -22.05 -6.13
C LYS A 386 -10.82 -22.70 -5.97
#